data_d4e8434293ae642c3d426d6a977b2481
#
_entry.id   d4e8434293ae642c3d426d6a977b2481
#
_cell.length_a   1.000
_cell.length_b   1.000
_cell.length_c   1.000
_cell.angle_alpha   90.00
_cell.angle_beta   90.00
_cell.angle_gamma   90.00
#
_symmetry.space_group_name_H-M   'P 1'
#
loop_
_entity.id
_entity.type
_entity.pdbx_description
1 polymer ?
#
loop_
_entity_poly.entity_id
_entity_poly.type
_entity_poly.pdbx_seq_one_letter_code
_entity_poly.pdbx_strand_id
1 'polypeptide(L)'
;MTDRGDFAGQAALFTQDVVYDVSALGGGRLVGLATIREAALTLGDANPVAHHVTNIVLRETADGRVHAVSKGLGVMADGSTGSVTYEDTVERTPAGWRITHRVVRPRRTPLRD
;
A
#
# COMPACT_ATOMS: atom_id res chain seq x y z
N MET A 1 2.33 -11.41 5.31
CA MET A 1 2.74 -10.71 4.07
C MET A 1 1.71 -10.99 2.98
N THR A 2 1.24 -9.95 2.32
CA THR A 2 0.13 -10.05 1.35
C THR A 2 0.44 -10.97 0.17
N ASP A 3 1.67 -10.95 -0.34
CA ASP A 3 2.10 -11.79 -1.48
C ASP A 3 1.92 -13.27 -1.23
N ARG A 4 1.96 -13.69 0.03
CA ARG A 4 1.77 -15.08 0.44
C ARG A 4 0.35 -15.39 0.87
N GLY A 5 -0.58 -14.43 0.69
CA GLY A 5 -1.95 -14.58 1.14
C GLY A 5 -2.11 -14.43 2.66
N ASP A 6 -1.13 -13.88 3.36
CA ASP A 6 -1.20 -13.63 4.81
C ASP A 6 -2.05 -12.38 5.10
N PHE A 7 -3.34 -12.49 4.90
CA PHE A 7 -4.27 -11.39 5.16
C PHE A 7 -4.41 -11.09 6.66
N ALA A 8 -4.22 -12.07 7.52
CA ALA A 8 -4.25 -11.84 8.96
C ALA A 8 -3.11 -10.91 9.42
N GLY A 9 -1.95 -10.99 8.79
CA GLY A 9 -0.81 -10.13 9.07
C GLY A 9 -1.03 -8.66 8.72
N GLN A 10 -2.01 -8.36 7.85
CA GLN A 10 -2.33 -6.98 7.50
C GLN A 10 -2.85 -6.18 8.69
N ALA A 11 -3.49 -6.82 9.67
CA ALA A 11 -3.95 -6.17 10.88
C ALA A 11 -2.80 -5.62 11.75
N ALA A 12 -1.58 -6.08 11.55
CA ALA A 12 -0.39 -5.56 12.21
C ALA A 12 0.15 -4.29 11.55
N LEU A 13 -0.29 -3.96 10.34
CA LEU A 13 0.16 -2.80 9.56
C LEU A 13 -0.92 -1.75 9.36
N PHE A 14 -2.16 -2.17 9.18
CA PHE A 14 -3.28 -1.31 8.82
C PHE A 14 -4.37 -1.34 9.89
N THR A 15 -5.10 -0.22 10.00
CA THR A 15 -6.35 -0.23 10.78
C THR A 15 -7.42 -1.04 10.06
N GLN A 16 -8.43 -1.50 10.80
CA GLN A 16 -9.55 -2.26 10.21
C GLN A 16 -10.32 -1.45 9.16
N ASP A 17 -10.40 -0.15 9.35
CA ASP A 17 -11.11 0.79 8.49
C ASP A 17 -10.18 1.55 7.54
N VAL A 18 -8.98 1.05 7.30
CA VAL A 18 -7.99 1.69 6.43
C VAL A 18 -8.60 2.07 5.08
N VAL A 19 -8.22 3.25 4.60
CA VAL A 19 -8.52 3.68 3.23
C VAL A 19 -7.31 3.38 2.35
N TYR A 20 -7.51 2.51 1.39
CA TYR A 20 -6.48 2.08 0.44
C TYR A 20 -6.87 2.63 -0.93
N ASP A 21 -6.26 3.74 -1.32
CA ASP A 21 -6.64 4.47 -2.53
C ASP A 21 -5.76 4.04 -3.71
N VAL A 22 -6.33 3.27 -4.60
CA VAL A 22 -5.73 2.83 -5.86
C VAL A 22 -6.42 3.46 -7.07
N SER A 23 -7.03 4.63 -6.89
CA SER A 23 -7.74 5.33 -7.97
C SER A 23 -6.84 5.60 -9.16
N ALA A 24 -5.58 5.94 -8.94
CA ALA A 24 -4.60 6.18 -9.99
C ALA A 24 -4.27 4.92 -10.81
N LEU A 25 -4.58 3.73 -10.28
CA LEU A 25 -4.44 2.45 -10.97
C LEU A 25 -5.77 1.93 -11.53
N GLY A 26 -6.85 2.70 -11.38
CA GLY A 26 -8.19 2.32 -11.85
C GLY A 26 -9.02 1.52 -10.85
N GLY A 27 -8.48 1.22 -9.66
CA GLY A 27 -9.16 0.41 -8.65
C GLY A 27 -10.06 1.17 -7.68
N GLY A 28 -10.04 2.51 -7.71
CA GLY A 28 -10.82 3.34 -6.81
C GLY A 28 -10.29 3.33 -5.37
N ARG A 29 -11.16 3.67 -4.44
CA ARG A 29 -10.85 3.68 -3.01
C ARG A 29 -11.41 2.43 -2.36
N LEU A 30 -10.53 1.63 -1.79
CA LEU A 30 -10.92 0.43 -1.04
C LEU A 30 -10.94 0.80 0.44
N VAL A 31 -12.06 0.59 1.10
CA VAL A 31 -12.21 0.92 2.53
C VAL A 31 -12.36 -0.34 3.33
N GLY A 32 -11.46 -0.54 4.28
CA GLY A 32 -11.42 -1.66 5.20
C GLY A 32 -10.62 -2.86 4.70
N LEU A 33 -10.07 -3.61 5.65
CA LEU A 33 -9.25 -4.79 5.36
C LEU A 33 -10.02 -5.88 4.61
N ALA A 34 -11.30 -6.07 4.91
CA ALA A 34 -12.13 -7.05 4.21
C ALA A 34 -12.26 -6.74 2.72
N THR A 35 -12.43 -5.46 2.38
CA THR A 35 -12.52 -5.01 0.99
C THR A 35 -11.20 -5.22 0.25
N ILE A 36 -10.08 -4.93 0.91
CA ILE A 36 -8.74 -5.15 0.33
C ILE A 36 -8.53 -6.64 0.05
N ARG A 37 -8.91 -7.50 0.99
CA ARG A 37 -8.82 -8.94 0.83
C ARG A 37 -9.65 -9.44 -0.37
N GLU A 38 -10.89 -8.98 -0.49
CA GLU A 38 -11.77 -9.33 -1.60
C GLU A 38 -11.19 -8.89 -2.94
N ALA A 39 -10.64 -7.67 -3.02
CA ALA A 39 -10.00 -7.16 -4.22
C ALA A 39 -8.80 -8.01 -4.63
N ALA A 40 -7.96 -8.41 -3.66
CA ALA A 40 -6.81 -9.26 -3.92
C ALA A 40 -7.23 -10.65 -4.41
N LEU A 41 -8.24 -11.24 -3.79
CA LEU A 41 -8.75 -12.55 -4.23
C LEU A 41 -9.36 -12.50 -5.63
N THR A 42 -10.03 -11.40 -5.96
CA THR A 42 -10.63 -11.19 -7.30
C THR A 42 -9.57 -11.09 -8.39
N LEU A 43 -8.42 -10.47 -8.11
CA LEU A 43 -7.31 -10.38 -9.05
C LEU A 43 -6.72 -11.76 -9.38
N GLY A 44 -6.75 -12.69 -8.42
CA GLY A 44 -6.25 -14.05 -8.64
C GLY A 44 -4.83 -14.07 -9.19
N ASP A 45 -4.63 -14.69 -10.34
CA ASP A 45 -3.31 -14.84 -10.98
C ASP A 45 -2.73 -13.52 -11.52
N ALA A 46 -3.52 -12.44 -11.57
CA ALA A 46 -3.03 -11.12 -11.92
C ALA A 46 -2.34 -10.39 -10.75
N ASN A 47 -2.31 -10.99 -9.57
CA ASN A 47 -1.57 -10.45 -8.44
C ASN A 47 -0.06 -10.52 -8.69
N PRO A 48 0.72 -9.53 -8.21
CA PRO A 48 2.17 -9.66 -8.17
C PRO A 48 2.61 -10.84 -7.30
N VAL A 49 3.74 -11.44 -7.65
CA VAL A 49 4.34 -12.51 -6.84
C VAL A 49 5.26 -11.96 -5.74
N ALA A 50 5.69 -10.71 -5.87
CA ALA A 50 6.53 -10.05 -4.87
C ALA A 50 6.33 -8.54 -4.87
N HIS A 51 6.52 -7.93 -3.70
CA HIS A 51 6.61 -6.50 -3.54
C HIS A 51 7.89 -6.17 -2.79
N HIS A 52 8.58 -5.13 -3.23
CA HIS A 52 9.74 -4.59 -2.54
C HIS A 52 9.48 -3.12 -2.22
N VAL A 53 9.71 -2.74 -0.98
CA VAL A 53 9.51 -1.36 -0.50
C VAL A 53 10.85 -0.78 -0.12
N THR A 54 11.15 0.40 -0.66
CA THR A 54 12.42 1.10 -0.44
C THR A 54 12.19 2.60 -0.30
N ASN A 55 13.27 3.34 -0.05
CA ASN A 55 13.28 4.80 -0.05
C ASN A 55 12.23 5.38 0.92
N ILE A 56 12.16 4.83 2.12
CA ILE A 56 11.18 5.23 3.12
C ILE A 56 11.60 6.55 3.75
N VAL A 57 10.73 7.56 3.66
CA VAL A 57 10.92 8.86 4.30
C VAL A 57 9.74 9.13 5.21
N LEU A 58 10.03 9.43 6.47
CA LEU A 58 9.02 9.70 7.49
C LEU A 58 9.05 11.18 7.88
N ARG A 59 7.88 11.77 8.05
CA ARG A 59 7.72 13.13 8.54
C ARG A 59 6.60 13.18 9.57
N GLU A 60 6.92 13.64 10.77
CA GLU A 60 5.92 13.86 11.79
C GLU A 60 5.13 15.14 11.46
N THR A 61 3.80 15.05 11.60
CA THR A 61 2.90 16.18 11.39
C THR A 61 2.56 16.84 12.73
N ALA A 62 2.01 18.06 12.68
CA ALA A 62 1.72 18.84 13.88
C ALA A 62 0.66 18.19 14.78
N ASP A 63 -0.17 17.31 14.27
CA ASP A 63 -1.22 16.61 14.99
C ASP A 63 -0.77 15.27 15.58
N GLY A 64 0.52 14.96 15.53
CA GLY A 64 1.08 13.72 16.08
C GLY A 64 1.00 12.53 15.17
N ARG A 65 0.51 12.69 13.95
CA ARG A 65 0.55 11.66 12.91
C ARG A 65 1.91 11.62 12.25
N VAL A 66 2.16 10.57 11.49
CA VAL A 66 3.35 10.45 10.65
C VAL A 66 2.91 10.32 9.20
N HIS A 67 3.50 11.14 8.34
CA HIS A 67 3.37 11.00 6.90
C HIS A 67 4.58 10.23 6.38
N ALA A 68 4.33 9.11 5.70
CA ALA A 68 5.38 8.25 5.18
C ALA A 68 5.29 8.18 3.65
N VAL A 69 6.40 8.43 2.99
CA VAL A 69 6.51 8.25 1.54
C VAL A 69 7.52 7.14 1.29
N SER A 70 7.19 6.22 0.41
CA SER A 70 8.08 5.12 0.05
C SER A 70 7.90 4.73 -1.40
N LYS A 71 8.86 3.96 -1.92
CA LYS A 71 8.79 3.37 -3.25
C LYS A 71 8.39 1.91 -3.15
N GLY A 72 7.46 1.51 -4.01
CA GLY A 72 7.06 0.12 -4.15
C GLY A 72 7.43 -0.42 -5.53
N LEU A 73 7.96 -1.62 -5.57
CA LEU A 73 8.22 -2.37 -6.79
C LEU A 73 7.41 -3.65 -6.75
N GLY A 74 6.48 -3.79 -7.68
CA GLY A 74 5.72 -5.02 -7.87
C GLY A 74 6.38 -5.87 -8.95
N VAL A 75 6.59 -7.15 -8.65
CA VAL A 75 7.13 -8.13 -9.60
C VAL A 75 6.02 -9.09 -9.97
N MET A 76 5.72 -9.20 -11.25
CA MET A 76 4.69 -10.09 -11.76
C MET A 76 5.26 -11.49 -12.04
N ALA A 77 4.38 -12.47 -12.19
CA ALA A 77 4.78 -13.87 -12.43
C ALA A 77 5.62 -14.03 -13.71
N ASP A 78 5.41 -13.18 -14.71
CA ASP A 78 6.17 -13.19 -15.96
C ASP A 78 7.50 -12.44 -15.89
N GLY A 79 7.85 -11.90 -14.70
CA GLY A 79 9.06 -11.12 -14.48
C GLY A 79 8.93 -9.63 -14.79
N SER A 80 7.81 -9.18 -15.34
CA SER A 80 7.59 -7.75 -15.53
C SER A 80 7.47 -7.04 -14.20
N THR A 81 7.80 -5.75 -14.17
CA THR A 81 7.82 -4.94 -12.95
C THR A 81 7.03 -3.66 -13.14
N GLY A 82 6.51 -3.15 -12.02
CA GLY A 82 5.85 -1.85 -11.97
C GLY A 82 6.32 -1.06 -10.76
N SER A 83 6.57 0.21 -10.96
CA SER A 83 7.00 1.13 -9.90
C SER A 83 5.83 1.97 -9.43
N VAL A 84 5.68 2.06 -8.12
CA VAL A 84 4.68 2.93 -7.49
C VAL A 84 5.33 3.76 -6.40
N THR A 85 4.64 4.83 -6.02
CA THR A 85 4.94 5.58 -4.79
C THR A 85 3.78 5.36 -3.84
N TYR A 86 4.10 5.00 -2.60
CA TYR A 86 3.13 4.96 -1.51
C TYR A 86 3.17 6.27 -0.73
N GLU A 87 2.01 6.84 -0.48
CA GLU A 87 1.84 7.98 0.41
C GLU A 87 0.94 7.53 1.56
N ASP A 88 1.51 7.38 2.74
CA ASP A 88 0.83 6.80 3.88
C ASP A 88 0.61 7.81 5.00
N THR A 89 -0.55 7.74 5.64
CA THR A 89 -0.80 8.34 6.94
C THR A 89 -0.70 7.25 7.98
N VAL A 90 0.18 7.44 8.96
CA VAL A 90 0.44 6.49 10.04
C VAL A 90 0.03 7.14 11.35
N GLU A 91 -0.76 6.43 12.14
CA GLU A 91 -1.29 6.93 13.40
C GLU A 91 -1.02 5.95 14.53
N ARG A 92 -0.83 6.50 15.72
CA ARG A 92 -0.70 5.70 16.92
C ARG A 92 -2.09 5.25 17.39
N THR A 93 -2.25 3.95 17.54
CA THR A 93 -3.49 3.33 18.03
C THR A 93 -3.21 2.61 19.36
N PRO A 94 -4.23 2.17 20.10
CA PRO A 94 -4.02 1.34 21.28
C PRO A 94 -3.21 0.07 21.03
N ALA A 95 -3.25 -0.45 19.79
CA ALA A 95 -2.49 -1.63 19.37
C ALA A 95 -1.09 -1.30 18.82
N GLY A 96 -0.71 -0.02 18.75
CA GLY A 96 0.56 0.46 18.20
C GLY A 96 0.36 1.30 16.95
N TRP A 97 1.45 1.56 16.23
CA TRP A 97 1.41 2.33 15.00
C TRP A 97 0.75 1.54 13.87
N ARG A 98 -0.17 2.19 13.15
CA ARG A 98 -0.88 1.58 12.03
C ARG A 98 -1.06 2.58 10.91
N ILE A 99 -1.07 2.10 9.67
CA ILE A 99 -1.44 2.90 8.51
C ILE A 99 -2.96 3.01 8.49
N THR A 100 -3.47 4.25 8.47
CA THR A 100 -4.90 4.55 8.42
C THR A 100 -5.35 4.91 7.01
N HIS A 101 -4.42 5.37 6.18
CA HIS A 101 -4.70 5.80 4.81
C HIS A 101 -3.47 5.57 3.95
N ARG A 102 -3.64 4.94 2.80
CA ARG A 102 -2.59 4.74 1.81
C ARG A 102 -3.07 5.17 0.45
N VAL A 103 -2.28 6.00 -0.22
CA VAL A 103 -2.46 6.33 -1.63
C VAL A 103 -1.36 5.64 -2.42
N VAL A 104 -1.73 4.92 -3.47
CA VAL A 104 -0.79 4.26 -4.37
C VAL A 104 -0.78 5.01 -5.70
N ARG A 105 0.38 5.53 -6.09
CA ARG A 105 0.55 6.26 -7.35
C ARG A 105 1.54 5.53 -8.25
N PRO A 106 1.17 5.18 -9.49
CA PRO A 106 2.11 4.60 -10.42
C PRO A 106 3.17 5.63 -10.83
N ARG A 107 4.40 5.16 -11.04
CA ARG A 107 5.49 5.97 -11.58
C ARG A 107 6.01 5.30 -12.85
N ARG A 108 5.62 5.84 -14.00
CA ARG A 108 5.93 5.27 -15.31
C ARG A 108 6.66 6.22 -16.23
N THR A 109 6.77 7.49 -15.84
CA THR A 109 7.44 8.52 -16.64
C THR A 109 8.76 8.89 -15.98
N PRO A 110 9.88 8.81 -16.71
CA PRO A 110 11.17 9.27 -16.19
C PRO A 110 11.16 10.76 -15.86
N LEU A 111 12.07 11.16 -14.99
CA LEU A 111 12.28 12.58 -14.70
C LEU A 111 12.69 13.30 -16.00
N ARG A 112 12.10 14.46 -16.22
CA ARG A 112 12.40 15.33 -17.38
C ARG A 112 12.54 16.76 -16.90
N ASP A 113 13.32 17.53 -17.65
CA ASP A 113 13.45 18.98 -17.44
C ASP A 113 12.17 19.72 -17.81
#